data_dcab74c899a44effe86c99296c665af6
#
_entry.id   dcab74c899a44effe86c99296c665af6
#
_cell.length_a   1.000
_cell.length_b   1.000
_cell.length_c   1.000
_cell.angle_alpha   90.00
_cell.angle_beta   90.00
_cell.angle_gamma   90.00
#
_symmetry.space_group_name_H-M   'P 1'
#
loop_
_entity.id
_entity.type
_entity.pdbx_description
1 polymer ?
#
loop_
_entity_poly.entity_id
_entity_poly.type
_entity_poly.pdbx_seq_one_letter_code
_entity_poly.pdbx_strand_id
1 'polypeptide(L)'
;MFNWLSTKKSEAFGQDLASMLMELVPKESLLVESKRLSKSNYAKEKLQKRIRHFKQEDVLNFFKTAKLLNTFKWALKDAGYDNAFVESFASWVFIGLRNQNF
;
A
#
# COMPACT_ATOMS: atom_id res chain seq x y z
N MET A 1 1.78 -2.06 28.79
CA MET A 1 0.82 -2.86 28.02
C MET A 1 1.48 -3.40 26.74
N PHE A 2 1.29 -4.64 26.54
CA PHE A 2 1.90 -5.35 25.43
C PHE A 2 1.00 -5.28 24.19
N ASN A 3 1.49 -4.74 23.09
CA ASN A 3 0.66 -4.42 21.91
C ASN A 3 1.05 -5.12 20.62
N TRP A 4 1.81 -6.22 20.71
CA TRP A 4 2.26 -6.86 19.48
C TRP A 4 1.10 -7.42 18.62
N LEU A 5 -0.07 -7.64 19.24
CA LEU A 5 -1.26 -8.09 18.51
C LEU A 5 -2.13 -6.94 18.01
N SER A 6 -1.82 -5.71 18.43
CA SER A 6 -2.61 -4.57 18.00
C SER A 6 -2.33 -4.27 16.53
N THR A 7 -3.39 -4.14 15.74
CA THR A 7 -3.28 -3.86 14.31
C THR A 7 -3.71 -2.43 13.95
N LYS A 8 -3.97 -1.59 14.95
CA LYS A 8 -4.50 -0.25 14.67
C LYS A 8 -3.56 0.60 13.83
N LYS A 9 -2.28 0.58 14.16
CA LYS A 9 -1.29 1.33 13.36
C LYS A 9 -1.18 0.78 11.95
N SER A 10 -1.22 -0.55 11.82
CA SER A 10 -1.14 -1.21 10.52
C SER A 10 -2.35 -0.88 9.66
N GLU A 11 -3.54 -0.88 10.26
CA GLU A 11 -4.76 -0.53 9.53
C GLU A 11 -4.74 0.92 9.09
N ALA A 12 -4.32 1.82 9.98
CA ALA A 12 -4.23 3.23 9.65
C ALA A 12 -3.24 3.46 8.52
N PHE A 13 -2.11 2.78 8.56
CA PHE A 13 -1.10 2.91 7.51
C PHE A 13 -1.59 2.33 6.19
N GLY A 14 -2.29 1.20 6.22
CA GLY A 14 -2.89 0.63 5.02
C GLY A 14 -3.87 1.59 4.36
N GLN A 15 -4.70 2.24 5.17
CA GLN A 15 -5.63 3.27 4.71
C GLN A 15 -4.87 4.45 4.09
N ASP A 16 -3.81 4.89 4.77
CA ASP A 16 -2.98 6.00 4.30
C ASP A 16 -2.37 5.71 2.93
N LEU A 17 -1.79 4.53 2.79
CA LEU A 17 -1.18 4.13 1.52
C LEU A 17 -2.22 4.09 0.41
N ALA A 18 -3.40 3.55 0.71
CA ALA A 18 -4.47 3.47 -0.29
C ALA A 18 -4.92 4.87 -0.70
N SER A 19 -5.11 5.76 0.26
CA SER A 19 -5.52 7.14 -0.03
C SER A 19 -4.49 7.85 -0.88
N MET A 20 -3.23 7.67 -0.55
CA MET A 20 -2.13 8.27 -1.28
C MET A 20 -2.08 7.74 -2.71
N LEU A 21 -2.24 6.43 -2.87
CA LEU A 21 -2.26 5.82 -4.19
C LEU A 21 -3.43 6.34 -5.03
N MET A 22 -4.59 6.47 -4.42
CA MET A 22 -5.77 6.97 -5.14
C MET A 22 -5.57 8.41 -5.62
N GLU A 23 -4.87 9.22 -4.84
CA GLU A 23 -4.52 10.58 -5.26
C GLU A 23 -3.54 10.58 -6.42
N LEU A 24 -2.52 9.74 -6.34
CA LEU A 24 -1.43 9.74 -7.32
C LEU A 24 -1.80 8.99 -8.60
N VAL A 25 -2.68 8.01 -8.50
CA VAL A 25 -3.13 7.22 -9.65
C VAL A 25 -4.65 7.16 -9.66
N PRO A 26 -5.31 8.24 -10.09
CA PRO A 26 -6.77 8.22 -10.20
C PRO A 26 -7.23 7.09 -11.13
N LYS A 27 -8.40 6.54 -10.87
CA LYS A 27 -8.93 5.41 -11.66
C LYS A 27 -8.91 5.70 -13.15
N GLU A 28 -9.24 6.92 -13.52
CA GLU A 28 -9.34 7.32 -14.93
C GLU A 28 -7.99 7.18 -15.65
N SER A 29 -6.90 7.36 -14.94
CA SER A 29 -5.57 7.26 -15.55
C SER A 29 -5.23 5.83 -15.93
N LEU A 30 -5.94 4.85 -15.38
CA LEU A 30 -5.69 3.44 -15.69
C LEU A 30 -6.23 3.05 -17.07
N LEU A 31 -7.08 3.89 -17.65
CA LEU A 31 -7.66 3.63 -18.97
C LEU A 31 -6.68 3.90 -20.10
N VAL A 32 -5.61 4.66 -19.84
CA VAL A 32 -4.58 4.96 -20.83
C VAL A 32 -3.27 4.33 -20.36
N GLU A 33 -2.75 3.39 -21.14
CA GLU A 33 -1.60 2.59 -20.71
C GLU A 33 -0.38 3.44 -20.33
N SER A 34 -0.06 4.45 -21.14
CA SER A 34 1.09 5.30 -20.85
C SER A 34 0.94 6.06 -19.54
N LYS A 35 -0.28 6.53 -19.25
CA LYS A 35 -0.56 7.23 -18.00
C LYS A 35 -0.55 6.28 -16.82
N ARG A 36 -1.11 5.09 -17.01
CA ARG A 36 -1.09 4.05 -15.97
C ARG A 36 0.35 3.76 -15.54
N LEU A 37 1.23 3.53 -16.50
CA LEU A 37 2.60 3.19 -16.22
C LEU A 37 3.35 4.33 -15.53
N SER A 38 3.26 5.53 -16.12
CA SER A 38 3.99 6.69 -15.60
C SER A 38 3.50 7.08 -14.20
N LYS A 39 2.19 7.12 -13.98
CA LYS A 39 1.64 7.47 -12.68
C LYS A 39 1.90 6.40 -11.64
N SER A 40 1.85 5.12 -12.03
CA SER A 40 2.15 4.03 -11.12
C SER A 40 3.60 4.07 -10.67
N ASN A 41 4.52 4.34 -11.58
CA ASN A 41 5.94 4.45 -11.23
C ASN A 41 6.20 5.62 -10.29
N TYR A 42 5.56 6.75 -10.55
CA TYR A 42 5.69 7.91 -9.67
C TYR A 42 5.12 7.61 -8.28
N ALA A 43 3.96 6.95 -8.24
CA ALA A 43 3.33 6.57 -6.98
C ALA A 43 4.24 5.63 -6.19
N LYS A 44 4.88 4.67 -6.86
CA LYS A 44 5.79 3.74 -6.20
C LYS A 44 6.95 4.48 -5.52
N GLU A 45 7.50 5.51 -6.16
CA GLU A 45 8.54 6.31 -5.54
C GLU A 45 8.06 6.94 -4.24
N LYS A 46 6.87 7.51 -4.26
CA LYS A 46 6.32 8.19 -3.08
C LYS A 46 5.95 7.21 -1.98
N LEU A 47 5.27 6.13 -2.35
CA LEU A 47 4.86 5.12 -1.38
C LEU A 47 6.07 4.43 -0.76
N GLN A 48 7.12 4.22 -1.54
CA GLN A 48 8.33 3.58 -1.04
C GLN A 48 8.91 4.34 0.15
N LYS A 49 8.94 5.66 0.07
CA LYS A 49 9.45 6.49 1.16
C LYS A 49 8.59 6.34 2.41
N ARG A 50 7.28 6.31 2.24
CA ARG A 50 6.36 6.14 3.37
C ARG A 50 6.50 4.77 4.01
N ILE A 51 6.63 3.73 3.19
CA ILE A 51 6.80 2.36 3.68
C ILE A 51 8.11 2.24 4.45
N ARG A 52 9.17 2.80 3.91
CA ARG A 52 10.49 2.76 4.56
C ARG A 52 10.43 3.43 5.94
N HIS A 53 9.78 4.57 6.00
CA HIS A 53 9.63 5.31 7.25
C HIS A 53 8.81 4.52 8.27
N PHE A 54 7.72 3.93 7.82
CA PHE A 54 6.85 3.14 8.71
C PHE A 54 7.58 1.94 9.30
N LYS A 55 8.40 1.29 8.49
CA LYS A 55 9.18 0.12 8.94
C LYS A 55 10.19 0.50 10.03
N GLN A 56 10.63 1.74 10.05
CA GLN A 56 11.54 2.22 11.09
C GLN A 56 10.82 2.48 12.40
N GLU A 57 9.54 2.79 12.33
CA GLU A 57 8.76 3.19 13.50
C GLU A 57 8.04 2.03 14.17
N ASP A 58 7.78 0.97 13.42
CA ASP A 58 7.01 -0.15 13.95
C ASP A 58 7.60 -1.47 13.53
N VAL A 59 7.54 -2.42 14.45
CA VAL A 59 8.00 -3.78 14.17
C VAL A 59 6.82 -4.57 13.61
N LEU A 60 6.95 -4.99 12.37
CA LEU A 60 5.89 -5.71 11.69
C LEU A 60 6.07 -7.21 11.86
N ASN A 61 5.04 -7.87 12.35
CA ASN A 61 4.97 -9.32 12.36
C ASN A 61 4.02 -9.74 11.22
N PHE A 62 3.88 -11.04 11.04
CA PHE A 62 3.03 -11.58 9.99
C PHE A 62 1.59 -11.08 10.11
N PHE A 63 1.07 -11.05 11.32
CA PHE A 63 -0.29 -10.65 11.60
C PHE A 63 -0.55 -9.19 11.21
N LYS A 64 0.36 -8.31 11.61
CA LYS A 64 0.26 -6.88 11.29
C LYS A 64 0.40 -6.62 9.80
N THR A 65 1.31 -7.33 9.15
CA THR A 65 1.52 -7.21 7.71
C THR A 65 0.26 -7.62 6.95
N ALA A 66 -0.33 -8.74 7.34
CA ALA A 66 -1.55 -9.22 6.68
C ALA A 66 -2.69 -8.22 6.84
N LYS A 67 -2.83 -7.64 8.03
CA LYS A 67 -3.88 -6.68 8.28
C LYS A 67 -3.69 -5.39 7.48
N LEU A 68 -2.46 -4.93 7.41
CA LEU A 68 -2.12 -3.74 6.62
C LEU A 68 -2.49 -3.95 5.15
N LEU A 69 -2.05 -5.07 4.58
CA LEU A 69 -2.32 -5.36 3.17
C LEU A 69 -3.80 -5.54 2.89
N ASN A 70 -4.51 -6.17 3.81
CA ASN A 70 -5.94 -6.38 3.66
C ASN A 70 -6.68 -5.05 3.64
N THR A 71 -6.34 -4.16 4.55
CA THR A 71 -6.93 -2.82 4.62
C THR A 71 -6.64 -2.04 3.34
N PHE A 72 -5.40 -2.10 2.88
CA PHE A 72 -4.97 -1.44 1.65
C PHE A 72 -5.79 -1.92 0.44
N LYS A 73 -5.90 -3.23 0.28
CA LYS A 73 -6.62 -3.82 -0.84
C LYS A 73 -8.10 -3.46 -0.82
N TRP A 74 -8.72 -3.58 0.34
CA TRP A 74 -10.16 -3.30 0.45
C TRP A 74 -10.48 -1.84 0.17
N ALA A 75 -9.65 -0.92 0.64
CA ALA A 75 -9.86 0.50 0.37
C ALA A 75 -9.85 0.79 -1.12
N LEU A 76 -8.93 0.18 -1.87
CA LEU A 76 -8.85 0.38 -3.30
C LEU A 76 -10.01 -0.28 -4.03
N LYS A 77 -10.38 -1.49 -3.63
CA LYS A 77 -11.50 -2.20 -4.24
C LYS A 77 -12.81 -1.47 -4.01
N ASP A 78 -13.02 -0.97 -2.80
CA ASP A 78 -14.21 -0.18 -2.48
C ASP A 78 -14.28 1.10 -3.29
N ALA A 79 -13.13 1.67 -3.64
CA ALA A 79 -13.08 2.88 -4.47
C ALA A 79 -13.26 2.56 -5.96
N GLY A 80 -13.36 1.29 -6.31
CA GLY A 80 -13.65 0.88 -7.69
C GLY A 80 -12.44 0.58 -8.56
N TYR A 81 -11.26 0.42 -7.95
CA TYR A 81 -10.07 0.03 -8.71
C TYR A 81 -10.18 -1.42 -9.14
N ASP A 82 -9.69 -1.74 -10.33
CA ASP A 82 -9.79 -3.11 -10.84
C ASP A 82 -8.90 -4.07 -10.06
N ASN A 83 -9.32 -5.32 -10.03
CA ASN A 83 -8.71 -6.35 -9.21
C ASN A 83 -7.23 -6.58 -9.56
N ALA A 84 -6.93 -6.60 -10.86
CA ALA A 84 -5.56 -6.85 -11.31
C ALA A 84 -4.60 -5.76 -10.82
N PHE A 85 -5.03 -4.52 -10.91
CA PHE A 85 -4.23 -3.39 -10.44
C PHE A 85 -4.02 -3.48 -8.92
N VAL A 86 -5.10 -3.76 -8.18
CA VAL A 86 -5.05 -3.84 -6.72
C VAL A 86 -4.09 -4.95 -6.27
N GLU A 87 -4.22 -6.13 -6.85
CA GLU A 87 -3.38 -7.27 -6.46
C GLU A 87 -1.92 -7.04 -6.83
N SER A 88 -1.67 -6.46 -7.99
CA SER A 88 -0.32 -6.14 -8.41
C SER A 88 0.35 -5.15 -7.46
N PHE A 89 -0.36 -4.09 -7.12
CA PHE A 89 0.19 -3.07 -6.23
C PHE A 89 0.35 -3.60 -4.81
N ALA A 90 -0.59 -4.41 -4.34
CA ALA A 90 -0.50 -5.01 -3.01
C ALA A 90 0.71 -5.95 -2.90
N SER A 91 0.99 -6.71 -3.96
CA SER A 91 2.18 -7.56 -4.00
C SER A 91 3.45 -6.74 -3.89
N TRP A 92 3.49 -5.61 -4.59
CA TRP A 92 4.64 -4.71 -4.52
C TRP A 92 4.82 -4.16 -3.10
N VAL A 93 3.71 -3.75 -2.45
CA VAL A 93 3.76 -3.26 -1.08
C VAL A 93 4.25 -4.36 -0.14
N PHE A 94 3.75 -5.58 -0.32
CA PHE A 94 4.16 -6.71 0.51
C PHE A 94 5.67 -6.94 0.42
N ILE A 95 6.21 -6.93 -0.79
CA ILE A 95 7.65 -7.11 -1.00
C ILE A 95 8.41 -6.00 -0.28
N GLY A 96 7.92 -4.77 -0.38
CA GLY A 96 8.55 -3.63 0.29
C GLY A 96 8.56 -3.76 1.81
N LEU A 97 7.46 -4.28 2.36
CA LEU A 97 7.37 -4.46 3.80
C LEU A 97 8.31 -5.54 4.32
N ARG A 98 8.63 -6.52 3.48
CA ARG A 98 9.48 -7.64 3.87
C ARG A 98 10.94 -7.45 3.49
N ASN A 99 11.22 -6.58 2.54
CA ASN A 99 12.56 -6.40 2.00
C ASN A 99 13.30 -5.30 2.76
N GLN A 100 14.49 -5.62 3.28
CA GLN A 100 15.27 -4.64 4.04
C GLN A 100 15.82 -3.52 3.17
N ASN A 101 16.01 -3.78 1.90
CA ASN A 101 16.62 -2.82 0.97
C ASN A 101 15.62 -2.03 0.14
N PHE A 102 14.39 -2.06 0.54
CA PHE A 102 13.32 -1.39 -0.22
C PHE A 102 13.38 0.17 -0.14
#